data_fd8628a02e10aaf7b8a87337c6579b98
#
_entry.id   fd8628a02e10aaf7b8a87337c6579b98
#
_cell.length_a   1.000
_cell.length_b   1.000
_cell.length_c   1.000
_cell.angle_alpha   90.00
_cell.angle_beta   90.00
_cell.angle_gamma   90.00
#
_symmetry.space_group_name_H-M   'P 1'
#
loop_
_entity.id
_entity.type
_entity.pdbx_description
1 polymer ?
#
loop_
_entity_poly.entity_id
_entity_poly.type
_entity_poly.pdbx_seq_one_letter_code
_entity_poly.pdbx_strand_id
1 'polypeptide(L)'
;VASMLFGLFFGAGNLIFPTAVGQLAGRNMWSAILGLLITGVGLPLLGVAALGLSRSDGLFALSSKVNRPYAYFFTCALYLTIGPFFAIPRCATVSFTVGLEQILPQNGNMKLYLLLFTLAFFIAALLFSLRPGKILTWVGKILNPFFLLFLGILVVVTLVSPAAVPVSSVEPMGGYIQQPFLTGFLEGYNTMDALASLAFGIIVVQVIRELGVDEPGAVARNTAKAGIFSCLFMGLIYVAVTAMSAKSR
;
A
#
# COMPACT_ATOMS: atom_id res chain seq x y z
N VAL A 1 3.44 2.91 16.96
CA VAL A 1 4.32 2.31 15.93
C VAL A 1 3.50 1.55 14.89
N ALA A 2 2.70 0.54 15.26
CA ALA A 2 1.95 -0.28 14.29
C ALA A 2 0.99 0.55 13.41
N SER A 3 0.21 1.48 13.99
CA SER A 3 -0.68 2.38 13.24
C SER A 3 0.09 3.32 12.30
N MET A 4 1.27 3.77 12.70
CA MET A 4 2.14 4.58 11.85
C MET A 4 2.69 3.76 10.69
N LEU A 5 3.18 2.54 10.97
CA LEU A 5 3.67 1.62 9.96
C LEU A 5 2.57 1.26 8.95
N PHE A 6 1.35 1.00 9.44
CA PHE A 6 0.19 0.82 8.58
C PHE A 6 -0.02 2.01 7.65
N GLY A 7 0.03 3.25 8.18
CA GLY A 7 -0.14 4.45 7.36
C GLY A 7 0.99 4.72 6.37
N LEU A 8 2.19 4.21 6.63
CA LEU A 8 3.31 4.27 5.67
C LEU A 8 3.15 3.26 4.53
N PHE A 9 2.54 2.10 4.81
CA PHE A 9 2.27 1.09 3.79
C PHE A 9 1.00 1.41 3.00
N PHE A 10 -0.05 1.87 3.68
CA PHE A 10 -1.34 2.03 3.07
C PHE A 10 -1.39 3.24 2.14
N GLY A 11 -1.27 2.98 0.85
CA GLY A 11 -1.32 3.99 -0.22
C GLY A 11 -2.48 3.76 -1.20
N ALA A 12 -2.50 4.54 -2.27
CA ALA A 12 -3.53 4.43 -3.32
C ALA A 12 -3.60 3.03 -3.96
N GLY A 13 -2.46 2.36 -4.12
CA GLY A 13 -2.39 0.99 -4.65
C GLY A 13 -3.20 -0.01 -3.82
N ASN A 14 -3.17 0.15 -2.49
CA ASN A 14 -3.86 -0.73 -1.54
C ASN A 14 -5.39 -0.62 -1.58
N LEU A 15 -5.93 0.38 -2.25
CA LEU A 15 -7.36 0.48 -2.58
C LEU A 15 -7.66 -0.02 -3.99
N ILE A 16 -6.85 0.37 -4.95
CA ILE A 16 -7.13 0.14 -6.37
C ILE A 16 -7.04 -1.34 -6.71
N PHE A 17 -5.95 -2.01 -6.30
CA PHE A 17 -5.75 -3.42 -6.67
C PHE A 17 -6.76 -4.36 -6.01
N PRO A 18 -7.07 -4.28 -4.70
CA PRO A 18 -8.13 -5.09 -4.12
C PRO A 18 -9.50 -4.79 -4.73
N THR A 19 -9.78 -3.53 -5.07
CA THR A 19 -11.02 -3.14 -5.76
C THR A 19 -11.10 -3.78 -7.15
N ALA A 20 -10.05 -3.70 -7.94
CA ALA A 20 -9.97 -4.32 -9.27
C ALA A 20 -10.12 -5.85 -9.18
N VAL A 21 -9.43 -6.49 -8.22
CA VAL A 21 -9.58 -7.93 -7.95
C VAL A 21 -11.05 -8.28 -7.65
N GLY A 22 -11.72 -7.53 -6.80
CA GLY A 22 -13.13 -7.77 -6.48
C GLY A 22 -14.04 -7.68 -7.69
N GLN A 23 -13.88 -6.62 -8.48
CA GLN A 23 -14.69 -6.39 -9.68
C GLN A 23 -14.43 -7.42 -10.78
N LEU A 24 -13.19 -7.85 -10.99
CA LEU A 24 -12.81 -8.69 -12.13
C LEU A 24 -12.80 -10.17 -11.83
N ALA A 25 -12.55 -10.59 -10.59
CA ALA A 25 -12.46 -11.99 -10.21
C ALA A 25 -13.82 -12.70 -10.07
N GLY A 26 -14.89 -11.97 -9.79
CA GLY A 26 -16.24 -12.54 -9.66
C GLY A 26 -16.27 -13.78 -8.78
N ARG A 27 -16.86 -14.89 -9.25
CA ARG A 27 -16.95 -16.16 -8.50
C ARG A 27 -15.59 -16.74 -8.08
N ASN A 28 -14.49 -16.37 -8.75
CA ASN A 28 -13.14 -16.83 -8.45
C ASN A 28 -12.42 -15.92 -7.43
N MET A 29 -13.13 -14.98 -6.79
CA MET A 29 -12.60 -13.95 -5.88
C MET A 29 -11.72 -14.54 -4.77
N TRP A 30 -12.14 -15.63 -4.13
CA TRP A 30 -11.38 -16.19 -3.01
C TRP A 30 -10.01 -16.71 -3.40
N SER A 31 -9.90 -17.34 -4.57
CA SER A 31 -8.60 -17.77 -5.10
C SER A 31 -7.70 -16.57 -5.42
N ALA A 32 -8.26 -15.50 -6.00
CA ALA A 32 -7.54 -14.28 -6.30
C ALA A 32 -7.10 -13.54 -5.02
N ILE A 33 -7.96 -13.46 -3.98
CA ILE A 33 -7.62 -12.89 -2.67
C ILE A 33 -6.44 -13.62 -2.03
N LEU A 34 -6.40 -14.94 -2.08
CA LEU A 34 -5.27 -15.69 -1.54
C LEU A 34 -3.95 -15.29 -2.20
N GLY A 35 -3.94 -15.17 -3.52
CA GLY A 35 -2.77 -14.66 -4.26
C GLY A 35 -2.39 -13.24 -3.84
N LEU A 36 -3.37 -12.34 -3.81
CA LEU A 36 -3.22 -10.94 -3.39
C LEU A 36 -2.62 -10.82 -1.98
N LEU A 37 -3.09 -11.62 -1.02
CA LEU A 37 -2.62 -11.57 0.36
C LEU A 37 -1.19 -12.08 0.52
N ILE A 38 -0.79 -13.09 -0.24
CA ILE A 38 0.59 -13.62 -0.18
C ILE A 38 1.59 -12.53 -0.56
N THR A 39 1.35 -11.78 -1.61
CA THR A 39 2.28 -10.74 -2.07
C THR A 39 2.03 -9.39 -1.43
N GLY A 40 0.79 -8.97 -1.31
CA GLY A 40 0.45 -7.65 -0.76
C GLY A 40 0.56 -7.56 0.77
N VAL A 41 0.57 -8.71 1.48
CA VAL A 41 0.68 -8.75 2.94
C VAL A 41 1.87 -9.60 3.39
N GLY A 42 2.02 -10.79 2.82
CA GLY A 42 3.07 -11.74 3.22
C GLY A 42 4.47 -11.23 2.91
N LEU A 43 4.72 -10.73 1.70
CA LEU A 43 6.04 -10.18 1.35
C LEU A 43 6.42 -8.93 2.18
N PRO A 44 5.55 -7.95 2.39
CA PRO A 44 5.84 -6.84 3.30
C PRO A 44 6.18 -7.28 4.72
N LEU A 45 5.45 -8.27 5.23
CA LEU A 45 5.76 -8.85 6.55
C LEU A 45 7.15 -9.45 6.59
N LEU A 46 7.55 -10.21 5.56
CA LEU A 46 8.89 -10.78 5.45
C LEU A 46 9.95 -9.67 5.34
N GLY A 47 9.70 -8.59 4.61
CA GLY A 47 10.60 -7.44 4.51
C GLY A 47 10.85 -6.76 5.85
N VAL A 48 9.80 -6.47 6.61
CA VAL A 48 9.92 -5.89 7.97
C VAL A 48 10.61 -6.87 8.92
N ALA A 49 10.25 -8.16 8.86
CA ALA A 49 10.87 -9.19 9.69
C ALA A 49 12.38 -9.35 9.38
N ALA A 50 12.75 -9.29 8.11
CA ALA A 50 14.16 -9.36 7.68
C ALA A 50 14.99 -8.21 8.27
N LEU A 51 14.48 -6.98 8.25
CA LEU A 51 15.14 -5.83 8.88
C LEU A 51 15.24 -6.00 10.40
N GLY A 52 14.17 -6.42 11.04
CA GLY A 52 14.15 -6.65 12.49
C GLY A 52 15.13 -7.75 12.90
N LEU A 53 15.02 -8.94 12.32
CA LEU A 53 15.83 -10.11 12.66
C LEU A 53 17.31 -9.92 12.33
N SER A 54 17.61 -9.24 11.22
CA SER A 54 18.99 -8.96 10.83
C SER A 54 19.66 -7.88 11.68
N ARG A 55 18.92 -7.22 12.58
CA ARG A 55 19.37 -6.07 13.37
C ARG A 55 20.00 -4.97 12.49
N SER A 56 19.45 -4.77 11.31
CA SER A 56 19.94 -3.79 10.34
C SER A 56 19.17 -2.49 10.49
N ASP A 57 19.89 -1.36 10.50
CA ASP A 57 19.29 -0.02 10.65
C ASP A 57 18.60 0.47 9.37
N GLY A 58 18.58 -0.32 8.32
CA GLY A 58 17.90 -0.02 7.06
C GLY A 58 18.35 -0.93 5.93
N LEU A 59 17.81 -0.66 4.73
CA LEU A 59 18.03 -1.47 3.54
C LEU A 59 19.51 -1.59 3.16
N PHE A 60 20.26 -0.47 3.20
CA PHE A 60 21.67 -0.48 2.86
C PHE A 60 22.48 -1.37 3.80
N ALA A 61 22.24 -1.27 5.11
CA ALA A 61 22.91 -2.11 6.11
C ALA A 61 22.57 -3.60 5.92
N LEU A 62 21.30 -3.90 5.61
CA LEU A 62 20.86 -5.27 5.32
C LEU A 62 21.58 -5.82 4.09
N SER A 63 21.57 -5.08 3.00
CA SER A 63 22.16 -5.48 1.72
C SER A 63 23.69 -5.56 1.77
N SER A 64 24.33 -4.75 2.61
CA SER A 64 25.79 -4.76 2.81
C SER A 64 26.31 -6.05 3.44
N LYS A 65 25.43 -6.82 4.08
CA LYS A 65 25.79 -8.15 4.62
C LYS A 65 26.11 -9.16 3.51
N VAL A 66 25.59 -8.93 2.31
CA VAL A 66 25.92 -9.75 1.13
C VAL A 66 27.21 -9.22 0.50
N ASN A 67 27.20 -7.97 0.01
CA ASN A 67 28.36 -7.30 -0.59
C ASN A 67 28.07 -5.79 -0.70
N ARG A 68 29.11 -4.94 -0.60
CA ARG A 68 28.98 -3.50 -0.74
C ARG A 68 28.48 -3.03 -2.11
N PRO A 69 29.05 -3.48 -3.26
CA PRO A 69 28.53 -3.11 -4.58
C PRO A 69 27.05 -3.48 -4.77
N TYR A 70 26.65 -4.66 -4.30
CA TYR A 70 25.24 -5.08 -4.31
C TYR A 70 24.36 -4.14 -3.47
N ALA A 71 24.84 -3.72 -2.30
CA ALA A 71 24.09 -2.81 -1.44
C ALA A 71 23.81 -1.47 -2.11
N TYR A 72 24.80 -0.87 -2.79
CA TYR A 72 24.59 0.35 -3.56
C TYR A 72 23.59 0.15 -4.69
N PHE A 73 23.79 -0.88 -5.51
CA PHE A 73 22.89 -1.17 -6.63
C PHE A 73 21.46 -1.39 -6.16
N PHE A 74 21.26 -2.29 -5.18
CA PHE A 74 19.91 -2.66 -4.71
C PHE A 74 19.20 -1.49 -4.02
N THR A 75 19.93 -0.73 -3.18
CA THR A 75 19.34 0.44 -2.51
C THR A 75 18.96 1.52 -3.52
N CYS A 76 19.83 1.85 -4.47
CA CYS A 76 19.53 2.82 -5.51
C CYS A 76 18.35 2.36 -6.38
N ALA A 77 18.36 1.11 -6.84
CA ALA A 77 17.28 0.56 -7.66
C ALA A 77 15.94 0.61 -6.95
N LEU A 78 15.89 0.23 -5.66
CA LEU A 78 14.66 0.24 -4.86
C LEU A 78 14.14 1.67 -4.66
N TYR A 79 14.99 2.61 -4.23
CA TYR A 79 14.55 3.99 -4.00
C TYR A 79 14.20 4.73 -5.28
N LEU A 80 14.86 4.45 -6.40
CA LEU A 80 14.48 4.99 -7.71
C LEU A 80 13.12 4.43 -8.18
N THR A 81 12.85 3.16 -7.93
CA THR A 81 11.57 2.53 -8.29
C THR A 81 10.42 3.09 -7.46
N ILE A 82 10.57 3.13 -6.13
CA ILE A 82 9.53 3.70 -5.24
C ILE A 82 9.42 5.22 -5.45
N GLY A 83 10.53 5.89 -5.72
CA GLY A 83 10.60 7.33 -5.93
C GLY A 83 10.15 7.74 -7.35
N PRO A 84 11.08 8.33 -8.11
CA PRO A 84 10.73 9.07 -9.33
C PRO A 84 10.26 8.20 -10.49
N PHE A 85 10.64 6.91 -10.55
CA PHE A 85 10.37 6.12 -11.73
C PHE A 85 8.97 5.51 -11.77
N PHE A 86 8.40 5.17 -10.61
CA PHE A 86 7.13 4.44 -10.62
C PHE A 86 6.11 4.91 -9.58
N ALA A 87 6.38 4.79 -8.28
CA ALA A 87 5.33 4.97 -7.28
C ALA A 87 4.89 6.44 -7.15
N ILE A 88 5.80 7.40 -7.17
CA ILE A 88 5.44 8.83 -7.04
C ILE A 88 4.63 9.33 -8.24
N PRO A 89 5.03 9.10 -9.51
CA PRO A 89 4.20 9.45 -10.67
C PRO A 89 2.83 8.77 -10.63
N ARG A 90 2.78 7.49 -10.23
CA ARG A 90 1.52 6.76 -10.06
C ARG A 90 0.61 7.39 -9.03
N CYS A 91 1.13 7.88 -7.90
CA CYS A 91 0.31 8.57 -6.91
C CYS A 91 -0.39 9.79 -7.49
N ALA A 92 0.29 10.60 -8.28
CA ALA A 92 -0.30 11.78 -8.92
C ALA A 92 -1.37 11.40 -9.95
N THR A 93 -1.06 10.48 -10.86
CA THR A 93 -1.99 10.07 -11.93
C THR A 93 -3.23 9.40 -11.37
N VAL A 94 -3.08 8.49 -10.40
CA VAL A 94 -4.19 7.81 -9.75
C VAL A 94 -5.08 8.78 -8.99
N SER A 95 -4.49 9.71 -8.24
CA SER A 95 -5.27 10.73 -7.52
C SER A 95 -6.07 11.61 -8.47
N PHE A 96 -5.54 11.90 -9.65
CA PHE A 96 -6.27 12.60 -10.70
C PHE A 96 -7.43 11.76 -11.23
N THR A 97 -7.17 10.53 -11.66
CA THR A 97 -8.16 9.64 -12.30
C THR A 97 -9.32 9.30 -11.36
N VAL A 98 -9.03 9.02 -10.10
CA VAL A 98 -10.08 8.67 -9.12
C VAL A 98 -10.82 9.90 -8.61
N GLY A 99 -10.11 11.02 -8.42
CA GLY A 99 -10.67 12.21 -7.77
C GLY A 99 -11.29 13.21 -8.74
N LEU A 100 -10.58 13.63 -9.76
CA LEU A 100 -10.95 14.77 -10.58
C LEU A 100 -11.50 14.41 -11.97
N GLU A 101 -10.97 13.38 -12.61
CA GLU A 101 -11.33 13.01 -13.99
C GLU A 101 -12.82 12.76 -14.14
N GLN A 102 -13.47 12.19 -13.12
CA GLN A 102 -14.90 11.89 -13.14
C GLN A 102 -15.80 13.13 -13.02
N ILE A 103 -15.28 14.24 -12.51
CA ILE A 103 -16.02 15.48 -12.27
C ILE A 103 -15.79 16.46 -13.43
N LEU A 104 -14.69 16.32 -14.17
CA LEU A 104 -14.32 17.22 -15.25
C LEU A 104 -15.15 16.98 -16.52
N PRO A 105 -15.46 18.06 -17.28
CA PRO A 105 -16.18 17.93 -18.53
C PRO A 105 -15.34 17.14 -19.55
N GLN A 106 -15.93 16.11 -20.12
CA GLN A 106 -15.27 15.19 -21.07
C GLN A 106 -14.80 15.87 -22.39
N ASN A 107 -15.37 17.03 -22.72
CA ASN A 107 -14.99 17.82 -23.88
C ASN A 107 -13.74 18.69 -23.66
N GLY A 108 -13.16 18.68 -22.45
CA GLY A 108 -11.96 19.43 -22.09
C GLY A 108 -10.67 18.75 -22.51
N ASN A 109 -9.58 19.52 -22.51
CA ASN A 109 -8.26 18.97 -22.75
C ASN A 109 -7.76 18.21 -21.51
N MET A 110 -8.07 16.91 -21.42
CA MET A 110 -7.75 16.05 -20.28
C MET A 110 -6.24 16.02 -19.99
N LYS A 111 -5.39 16.13 -21.03
CA LYS A 111 -3.93 16.21 -20.84
C LYS A 111 -3.48 17.48 -20.12
N LEU A 112 -4.13 18.60 -20.40
CA LEU A 112 -3.85 19.87 -19.72
C LEU A 112 -4.30 19.80 -18.25
N TYR A 113 -5.49 19.26 -17.98
CA TYR A 113 -5.97 19.08 -16.59
C TYR A 113 -5.06 18.17 -15.79
N LEU A 114 -4.62 17.04 -16.36
CA LEU A 114 -3.66 16.15 -15.73
C LEU A 114 -2.33 16.86 -15.45
N LEU A 115 -1.81 17.65 -16.39
CA LEU A 115 -0.58 18.40 -16.23
C LEU A 115 -0.70 19.42 -15.07
N LEU A 116 -1.75 20.20 -15.06
CA LEU A 116 -1.99 21.22 -14.01
C LEU A 116 -2.15 20.56 -12.63
N PHE A 117 -2.92 19.47 -12.57
CA PHE A 117 -3.09 18.72 -11.34
C PHE A 117 -1.77 18.13 -10.85
N THR A 118 -0.99 17.48 -11.72
CA THR A 118 0.30 16.90 -11.39
C THR A 118 1.28 17.95 -10.88
N LEU A 119 1.31 19.13 -11.51
CA LEU A 119 2.13 20.23 -11.05
C LEU A 119 1.73 20.70 -9.65
N ALA A 120 0.43 20.92 -9.42
CA ALA A 120 -0.09 21.31 -8.10
C ALA A 120 0.19 20.24 -7.04
N PHE A 121 0.01 18.97 -7.39
CA PHE A 121 0.30 17.82 -6.52
C PHE A 121 1.77 17.80 -6.09
N PHE A 122 2.71 17.96 -7.02
CA PHE A 122 4.13 17.94 -6.68
C PHE A 122 4.60 19.20 -5.96
N ILE A 123 4.02 20.36 -6.24
CA ILE A 123 4.27 21.58 -5.46
C ILE A 123 3.80 21.38 -4.02
N ALA A 124 2.60 20.83 -3.81
CA ALA A 124 2.11 20.54 -2.47
C ALA A 124 2.99 19.51 -1.76
N ALA A 125 3.37 18.42 -2.45
CA ALA A 125 4.27 17.41 -1.91
C ALA A 125 5.62 18.00 -1.50
N LEU A 126 6.20 18.89 -2.31
CA LEU A 126 7.44 19.59 -1.99
C LEU A 126 7.29 20.46 -0.74
N LEU A 127 6.23 21.26 -0.65
CA LEU A 127 5.97 22.11 0.51
C LEU A 127 5.83 21.30 1.80
N PHE A 128 5.15 20.15 1.74
CA PHE A 128 5.05 19.25 2.87
C PHE A 128 6.39 18.59 3.21
N SER A 129 7.18 18.20 2.23
CA SER A 129 8.50 17.57 2.43
C SER A 129 9.52 18.49 3.10
N LEU A 130 9.36 19.80 2.98
CA LEU A 130 10.23 20.78 3.66
C LEU A 130 10.04 20.80 5.20
N ARG A 131 8.98 20.17 5.73
CA ARG A 131 8.68 20.11 7.16
C ARG A 131 8.36 18.66 7.62
N PRO A 132 9.29 17.72 7.52
CA PRO A 132 9.02 16.28 7.69
C PRO A 132 8.54 15.89 9.10
N GLY A 133 9.03 16.54 10.16
CA GLY A 133 8.74 16.16 11.53
C GLY A 133 7.26 16.27 11.95
N LYS A 134 6.49 17.17 11.31
CA LYS A 134 5.05 17.32 11.58
C LYS A 134 4.19 16.37 10.73
N ILE A 135 4.65 15.97 9.56
CA ILE A 135 3.89 15.15 8.61
C ILE A 135 3.59 13.77 9.16
N LEU A 136 4.58 13.08 9.73
CA LEU A 136 4.39 11.75 10.33
C LEU A 136 3.32 11.77 11.44
N THR A 137 3.30 12.84 12.22
CA THR A 137 2.29 13.01 13.27
C THR A 137 0.90 13.26 12.67
N TRP A 138 0.78 14.11 11.64
CA TRP A 138 -0.48 14.41 10.97
C TRP A 138 -1.05 13.19 10.23
N VAL A 139 -0.21 12.50 9.49
CA VAL A 139 -0.60 11.25 8.78
C VAL A 139 -1.08 10.20 9.78
N GLY A 140 -0.28 9.92 10.82
CA GLY A 140 -0.61 8.86 11.77
C GLY A 140 -1.78 9.16 12.71
N LYS A 141 -1.95 10.44 13.12
CA LYS A 141 -2.96 10.81 14.12
C LYS A 141 -4.27 11.32 13.53
N ILE A 142 -4.26 11.90 12.34
CA ILE A 142 -5.44 12.53 11.76
C ILE A 142 -5.86 11.82 10.48
N LEU A 143 -4.97 11.74 9.50
CA LEU A 143 -5.33 11.25 8.17
C LEU A 143 -5.73 9.77 8.19
N ASN A 144 -4.96 8.92 8.88
CA ASN A 144 -5.25 7.49 8.97
C ASN A 144 -6.58 7.17 9.66
N PRO A 145 -6.91 7.71 10.85
CA PRO A 145 -8.20 7.45 11.48
C PRO A 145 -9.38 7.91 10.64
N PHE A 146 -9.30 9.10 10.03
CA PHE A 146 -10.34 9.58 9.11
C PHE A 146 -10.51 8.67 7.90
N PHE A 147 -9.41 8.30 7.27
CA PHE A 147 -9.42 7.39 6.14
C PHE A 147 -10.05 6.03 6.50
N LEU A 148 -9.65 5.44 7.62
CA LEU A 148 -10.20 4.17 8.10
C LEU A 148 -11.69 4.27 8.47
N LEU A 149 -12.12 5.40 9.02
CA LEU A 149 -13.53 5.66 9.31
C LEU A 149 -14.36 5.65 8.00
N PHE A 150 -13.93 6.43 6.99
CA PHE A 150 -14.61 6.48 5.70
C PHE A 150 -14.62 5.12 5.00
N LEU A 151 -13.49 4.43 5.00
CA LEU A 151 -13.40 3.09 4.43
C LEU A 151 -14.32 2.10 5.17
N GLY A 152 -14.36 2.15 6.50
CA GLY A 152 -15.26 1.33 7.31
C GLY A 152 -16.73 1.59 6.98
N ILE A 153 -17.12 2.86 6.86
CA ILE A 153 -18.47 3.25 6.46
C ILE A 153 -18.81 2.67 5.07
N LEU A 154 -17.92 2.84 4.08
CA LEU A 154 -18.14 2.32 2.73
C LEU A 154 -18.31 0.80 2.72
N VAL A 155 -17.45 0.07 3.44
CA VAL A 155 -17.53 -1.39 3.55
C VAL A 155 -18.86 -1.80 4.18
N VAL A 156 -19.26 -1.20 5.30
CA VAL A 156 -20.49 -1.53 5.99
C VAL A 156 -21.72 -1.23 5.11
N VAL A 157 -21.76 -0.04 4.50
CA VAL A 157 -22.88 0.36 3.62
C VAL A 157 -23.03 -0.63 2.45
N THR A 158 -21.93 -1.01 1.81
CA THR A 158 -21.98 -1.94 0.66
C THR A 158 -22.38 -3.36 1.10
N LEU A 159 -21.88 -3.83 2.24
CA LEU A 159 -22.21 -5.18 2.73
C LEU A 159 -23.68 -5.31 3.17
N VAL A 160 -24.26 -4.24 3.68
CA VAL A 160 -25.65 -4.19 4.16
C VAL A 160 -26.63 -3.79 3.04
N SER A 161 -26.16 -3.23 1.95
CA SER A 161 -27.00 -2.79 0.84
C SER A 161 -27.78 -3.95 0.22
N PRO A 162 -29.10 -3.84 0.09
CA PRO A 162 -29.93 -4.87 -0.56
C PRO A 162 -29.69 -4.96 -2.08
N ALA A 163 -29.07 -3.94 -2.67
CA ALA A 163 -28.71 -3.91 -4.09
C ALA A 163 -27.44 -4.70 -4.42
N ALA A 164 -26.76 -5.26 -3.41
CA ALA A 164 -25.53 -5.99 -3.60
C ALA A 164 -25.74 -7.30 -4.38
N VAL A 165 -25.03 -7.45 -5.50
CA VAL A 165 -25.11 -8.65 -6.33
C VAL A 165 -24.41 -9.84 -5.63
N PRO A 166 -24.97 -11.06 -5.65
CA PRO A 166 -24.27 -12.22 -5.14
C PRO A 166 -22.97 -12.47 -5.92
N VAL A 167 -21.84 -12.58 -5.23
CA VAL A 167 -20.52 -12.77 -5.86
C VAL A 167 -20.48 -14.03 -6.74
N SER A 168 -21.26 -15.05 -6.40
CA SER A 168 -21.37 -16.29 -7.17
C SER A 168 -21.97 -16.11 -8.56
N SER A 169 -22.77 -15.07 -8.79
CA SER A 169 -23.40 -14.78 -10.08
C SER A 169 -22.54 -13.91 -11.00
N VAL A 170 -21.43 -13.37 -10.50
CA VAL A 170 -20.53 -12.51 -11.27
C VAL A 170 -19.50 -13.35 -12.00
N GLU A 171 -19.49 -13.29 -13.32
CA GLU A 171 -18.49 -14.01 -14.13
C GLU A 171 -17.11 -13.35 -14.03
N PRO A 172 -16.04 -14.15 -13.89
CA PRO A 172 -14.67 -13.65 -13.88
C PRO A 172 -14.27 -13.11 -15.26
N MET A 173 -13.38 -12.13 -15.29
CA MET A 173 -12.86 -11.49 -16.51
C MET A 173 -11.35 -11.63 -16.64
N GLY A 174 -10.86 -11.62 -17.89
CA GLY A 174 -9.42 -11.62 -18.19
C GLY A 174 -8.67 -12.80 -17.58
N GLY A 175 -7.54 -12.54 -16.95
CA GLY A 175 -6.69 -13.57 -16.31
C GLY A 175 -7.35 -14.31 -15.15
N TYR A 176 -8.41 -13.76 -14.55
CA TYR A 176 -9.14 -14.40 -13.45
C TYR A 176 -10.01 -15.58 -13.86
N ILE A 177 -10.22 -15.78 -15.18
CA ILE A 177 -10.94 -16.94 -15.71
C ILE A 177 -10.09 -18.21 -15.55
N GLN A 178 -8.84 -18.17 -16.00
CA GLN A 178 -7.97 -19.34 -16.09
C GLN A 178 -7.01 -19.46 -14.89
N GLN A 179 -6.49 -18.33 -14.40
CA GLN A 179 -5.45 -18.28 -13.37
C GLN A 179 -5.75 -17.23 -12.30
N PRO A 180 -6.88 -17.36 -11.56
CA PRO A 180 -7.30 -16.34 -10.60
C PRO A 180 -6.28 -16.12 -9.49
N PHE A 181 -5.66 -17.18 -8.98
CA PHE A 181 -4.62 -17.09 -7.95
C PHE A 181 -3.39 -16.33 -8.44
N LEU A 182 -2.86 -16.67 -9.61
CA LEU A 182 -1.65 -16.04 -10.15
C LEU A 182 -1.92 -14.56 -10.51
N THR A 183 -3.10 -14.26 -11.07
CA THR A 183 -3.49 -12.88 -11.36
C THR A 183 -3.59 -12.07 -10.07
N GLY A 184 -4.24 -12.61 -9.04
CA GLY A 184 -4.30 -11.96 -7.73
C GLY A 184 -2.91 -11.79 -7.08
N PHE A 185 -2.03 -12.77 -7.23
CA PHE A 185 -0.64 -12.71 -6.76
C PHE A 185 0.14 -11.56 -7.42
N LEU A 186 -0.01 -11.38 -8.72
CA LEU A 186 0.60 -10.26 -9.45
C LEU A 186 0.02 -8.91 -9.03
N GLU A 187 -1.29 -8.83 -8.82
CA GLU A 187 -1.93 -7.60 -8.34
C GLU A 187 -1.49 -7.22 -6.92
N GLY A 188 -1.31 -8.21 -6.04
CA GLY A 188 -0.74 -7.95 -4.72
C GLY A 188 0.72 -7.48 -4.78
N TYR A 189 1.51 -7.96 -5.73
CA TYR A 189 2.85 -7.44 -5.96
C TYR A 189 2.84 -6.00 -6.50
N ASN A 190 1.86 -5.66 -7.34
CA ASN A 190 1.67 -4.32 -7.91
C ASN A 190 1.31 -3.26 -6.86
N THR A 191 0.88 -3.63 -5.64
CA THR A 191 0.71 -2.68 -4.52
C THR A 191 2.03 -2.03 -4.13
N MET A 192 3.16 -2.68 -4.40
CA MET A 192 4.53 -2.28 -4.05
C MET A 192 4.85 -2.28 -2.56
N ASP A 193 3.99 -2.84 -1.72
CA ASP A 193 4.18 -2.88 -0.27
C ASP A 193 5.41 -3.68 0.14
N ALA A 194 5.79 -4.70 -0.64
CA ALA A 194 7.03 -5.45 -0.44
C ALA A 194 8.27 -4.55 -0.53
N LEU A 195 8.33 -3.67 -1.53
CA LEU A 195 9.41 -2.70 -1.68
C LEU A 195 9.33 -1.62 -0.60
N ALA A 196 8.11 -1.13 -0.32
CA ALA A 196 7.86 -0.15 0.73
C ALA A 196 8.30 -0.64 2.11
N SER A 197 8.12 -1.93 2.42
CA SER A 197 8.54 -2.52 3.69
C SER A 197 10.05 -2.43 3.94
N LEU A 198 10.83 -2.60 2.88
CA LEU A 198 12.29 -2.46 2.93
C LEU A 198 12.73 -0.98 2.96
N ALA A 199 12.04 -0.11 2.23
CA ALA A 199 12.35 1.31 2.20
C ALA A 199 12.03 2.03 3.51
N PHE A 200 10.85 1.75 4.08
CA PHE A 200 10.35 2.44 5.27
C PHE A 200 10.71 1.75 6.58
N GLY A 201 11.27 0.55 6.53
CA GLY A 201 11.68 -0.19 7.72
C GLY A 201 12.66 0.58 8.61
N ILE A 202 13.53 1.42 8.03
CA ILE A 202 14.44 2.30 8.76
C ILE A 202 13.65 3.30 9.65
N ILE A 203 12.56 3.86 9.14
CA ILE A 203 11.72 4.82 9.90
C ILE A 203 11.12 4.13 11.12
N VAL A 204 10.67 2.88 10.97
CA VAL A 204 10.12 2.09 12.07
C VAL A 204 11.16 1.84 13.16
N VAL A 205 12.37 1.47 12.79
CA VAL A 205 13.49 1.26 13.71
C VAL A 205 13.83 2.56 14.45
N GLN A 206 13.90 3.68 13.73
CA GLN A 206 14.17 4.99 14.33
C GLN A 206 13.11 5.39 15.36
N VAL A 207 11.83 5.27 15.01
CA VAL A 207 10.72 5.61 15.92
C VAL A 207 10.72 4.71 17.16
N ILE A 208 11.07 3.43 17.05
CA ILE A 208 11.18 2.54 18.21
C ILE A 208 12.30 3.00 19.13
N ARG A 209 13.45 3.45 18.59
CA ARG A 209 14.55 4.01 19.39
C ARG A 209 14.18 5.34 20.05
N GLU A 210 13.47 6.23 19.34
CA GLU A 210 12.96 7.49 19.90
C GLU A 210 11.98 7.26 21.05
N LEU A 211 11.33 6.10 21.13
CA LEU A 211 10.49 5.68 22.24
C LEU A 211 11.29 5.12 23.43
N GLY A 212 12.63 5.18 23.41
CA GLY A 212 13.50 4.76 24.50
C GLY A 212 13.83 3.26 24.48
N VAL A 213 13.66 2.58 23.35
CA VAL A 213 14.03 1.16 23.21
C VAL A 213 15.35 1.06 22.43
N ASP A 214 16.48 1.02 23.13
CA ASP A 214 17.81 1.02 22.51
C ASP A 214 18.43 -0.37 22.39
N GLU A 215 17.95 -1.34 23.19
CA GLU A 215 18.46 -2.71 23.11
C GLU A 215 18.15 -3.35 21.75
N PRO A 216 19.18 -3.82 20.99
CA PRO A 216 18.98 -4.33 19.64
C PRO A 216 17.98 -5.48 19.53
N GLY A 217 17.92 -6.36 20.55
CA GLY A 217 16.96 -7.47 20.61
C GLY A 217 15.53 -6.99 20.82
N ALA A 218 15.33 -5.97 21.66
CA ALA A 218 14.02 -5.37 21.92
C ALA A 218 13.54 -4.56 20.69
N VAL A 219 14.41 -3.82 20.03
CA VAL A 219 14.10 -3.11 18.78
C VAL A 219 13.64 -4.10 17.72
N ALA A 220 14.39 -5.18 17.47
CA ALA A 220 14.04 -6.22 16.51
C ALA A 220 12.66 -6.83 16.81
N ARG A 221 12.41 -7.21 18.05
CA ARG A 221 11.13 -7.81 18.48
C ARG A 221 9.96 -6.83 18.31
N ASN A 222 10.14 -5.56 18.67
CA ASN A 222 9.09 -4.56 18.54
C ASN A 222 8.83 -4.18 17.07
N THR A 223 9.86 -4.14 16.23
CA THR A 223 9.72 -3.97 14.78
C THR A 223 8.92 -5.12 14.15
N ALA A 224 9.25 -6.37 14.48
CA ALA A 224 8.54 -7.55 14.00
C ALA A 224 7.07 -7.55 14.47
N LYS A 225 6.81 -7.26 15.75
CA LYS A 225 5.44 -7.15 16.28
C LYS A 225 4.63 -6.05 15.57
N ALA A 226 5.21 -4.85 15.38
CA ALA A 226 4.55 -3.78 14.67
C ALA A 226 4.25 -4.16 13.22
N GLY A 227 5.16 -4.87 12.56
CA GLY A 227 4.97 -5.42 11.21
C GLY A 227 3.82 -6.41 11.16
N ILE A 228 3.76 -7.37 12.06
CA ILE A 228 2.67 -8.37 12.14
C ILE A 228 1.32 -7.68 12.29
N PHE A 229 1.17 -6.77 13.25
CA PHE A 229 -0.10 -6.07 13.45
C PHE A 229 -0.50 -5.22 12.24
N SER A 230 0.44 -4.49 11.63
CA SER A 230 0.16 -3.67 10.44
C SER A 230 -0.26 -4.53 9.25
N CYS A 231 0.44 -5.64 9.01
CA CYS A 231 0.17 -6.55 7.91
C CYS A 231 -1.15 -7.32 8.09
N LEU A 232 -1.47 -7.76 9.31
CA LEU A 232 -2.77 -8.38 9.61
C LEU A 232 -3.92 -7.41 9.37
N PHE A 233 -3.75 -6.16 9.80
CA PHE A 233 -4.76 -5.12 9.57
C PHE A 233 -4.92 -4.79 8.09
N MET A 234 -3.81 -4.70 7.33
CA MET A 234 -3.85 -4.58 5.87
C MET A 234 -4.59 -5.73 5.21
N GLY A 235 -4.30 -6.97 5.62
CA GLY A 235 -4.95 -8.16 5.09
C GLY A 235 -6.45 -8.15 5.30
N LEU A 236 -6.90 -7.73 6.48
CA LEU A 236 -8.33 -7.58 6.79
C LEU A 236 -8.99 -6.54 5.87
N ILE A 237 -8.35 -5.40 5.65
CA ILE A 237 -8.85 -4.36 4.77
C ILE A 237 -8.89 -4.86 3.32
N TYR A 238 -7.87 -5.57 2.84
CA TYR A 238 -7.85 -6.13 1.48
C TYR A 238 -9.02 -7.08 1.25
N VAL A 239 -9.28 -7.99 2.19
CA VAL A 239 -10.44 -8.88 2.11
C VAL A 239 -11.75 -8.08 2.09
N ALA A 240 -11.89 -7.10 2.99
CA ALA A 240 -13.10 -6.28 3.09
C ALA A 240 -13.34 -5.46 1.81
N VAL A 241 -12.32 -4.79 1.28
CA VAL A 241 -12.40 -3.97 0.06
C VAL A 241 -12.69 -4.84 -1.16
N THR A 242 -12.02 -6.00 -1.28
CA THR A 242 -12.28 -6.93 -2.38
C THR A 242 -13.71 -7.47 -2.34
N ALA A 243 -14.20 -7.87 -1.16
CA ALA A 243 -15.56 -8.36 -0.98
C ALA A 243 -16.60 -7.28 -1.27
N MET A 244 -16.36 -6.04 -0.81
CA MET A 244 -17.19 -4.88 -1.10
C MET A 244 -17.28 -4.64 -2.62
N SER A 245 -16.13 -4.60 -3.27
CA SER A 245 -16.03 -4.31 -4.69
C SER A 245 -16.65 -5.40 -5.58
N ALA A 246 -16.55 -6.66 -5.17
CA ALA A 246 -17.20 -7.77 -5.86
C ALA A 246 -18.74 -7.68 -5.82
N LYS A 247 -19.31 -7.07 -4.78
CA LYS A 247 -20.76 -6.87 -4.62
C LYS A 247 -21.30 -5.59 -5.26
N SER A 248 -20.42 -4.66 -5.62
CA SER A 248 -20.80 -3.35 -6.17
C SER A 248 -20.88 -3.30 -7.70
N ARG A 249 -20.84 -4.45 -8.35
CA ARG A 249 -20.83 -4.60 -9.82
C ARG A 249 -22.21 -4.69 -10.45
#